data_5883b35a0caea4e2a0754e5b9c5b6b3e
#
_entry.id   5883b35a0caea4e2a0754e5b9c5b6b3e
#
_cell.length_a   1.000
_cell.length_b   1.000
_cell.length_c   1.000
_cell.angle_alpha   90.00
_cell.angle_beta   90.00
_cell.angle_gamma   90.00
#
_symmetry.space_group_name_H-M   'P 1'
#
loop_
_entity.id
_entity.type
_entity.pdbx_description
1 polymer ?
#
loop_
_entity_poly.entity_id
_entity_poly.type
_entity_poly.pdbx_seq_one_letter_code
_entity_poly.pdbx_strand_id
1 'polypeptide(L)'
;MNRQELVSLIRRKKSFLCVGLDSDINKIPKHLLTKEDPVFEFNKAIIDATLPYTVAYKPNLAFYESRGIEGLVSLKKTMDYLRQFKDECFTIADAKRGDIGNTSEQYAKAFLSEEGDFKFDSMTIAPYMGEDSVKPFTVYPEK
;
A
#
# COMPACT_ATOMS: atom_id res chain seq x y z
N MET A 1 4.39 -5.02 10.00
CA MET A 1 5.01 -4.14 11.06
C MET A 1 3.93 -3.78 12.07
N ASN A 2 4.15 -3.98 13.36
CA ASN A 2 3.22 -3.62 14.41
C ASN A 2 3.43 -2.16 14.90
N ARG A 3 2.55 -1.68 15.81
CA ARG A 3 2.60 -0.30 16.32
C ARG A 3 3.92 0.05 17.02
N GLN A 4 4.52 -0.87 17.78
CA GLN A 4 5.76 -0.61 18.50
C GLN A 4 6.95 -0.49 17.55
N GLU A 5 6.98 -1.34 16.54
CA GLU A 5 7.99 -1.30 15.47
C GLU A 5 7.87 -0.01 14.66
N LEU A 6 6.64 0.43 14.32
CA LEU A 6 6.41 1.69 13.63
C LEU A 6 6.90 2.90 14.46
N VAL A 7 6.60 2.94 15.75
CA VAL A 7 7.10 4.01 16.66
C VAL A 7 8.63 3.99 16.72
N SER A 8 9.24 2.82 16.79
CA SER A 8 10.69 2.67 16.78
C SER A 8 11.32 3.15 15.47
N LEU A 9 10.66 2.85 14.35
CA LEU A 9 11.08 3.31 13.02
C LEU A 9 11.02 4.85 12.91
N ILE A 10 9.93 5.48 13.37
CA ILE A 10 9.77 6.94 13.42
C ILE A 10 10.93 7.58 14.20
N ARG A 11 11.25 7.04 15.38
CA ARG A 11 12.34 7.52 16.22
C ARG A 11 13.70 7.32 15.56
N ARG A 12 13.94 6.16 14.96
CA ARG A 12 15.20 5.83 14.28
C ARG A 12 15.46 6.75 13.08
N LYS A 13 14.44 6.94 12.23
CA LYS A 13 14.54 7.82 11.04
C LYS A 13 14.41 9.31 11.39
N LYS A 14 13.99 9.66 12.60
CA LYS A 14 13.66 11.04 13.01
C LYS A 14 12.71 11.71 12.02
N SER A 15 11.75 10.96 11.51
CA SER A 15 10.81 11.34 10.46
C SER A 15 9.47 10.67 10.68
N PHE A 16 8.41 11.30 10.23
CA PHE A 16 7.07 10.72 10.10
C PHE A 16 6.54 10.87 8.66
N LEU A 17 7.45 11.00 7.69
CA LEU A 17 7.11 11.15 6.29
C LEU A 17 6.35 9.91 5.78
N CYS A 18 5.19 10.15 5.19
CA CYS A 18 4.44 9.17 4.43
C CYS A 18 4.41 9.62 2.96
N VAL A 19 4.97 8.80 2.08
CA VAL A 19 4.99 9.08 0.63
C VAL A 19 3.79 8.41 -0.04
N GLY A 20 2.94 9.22 -0.72
CA GLY A 20 1.88 8.73 -1.58
C GLY A 20 2.45 8.17 -2.89
N LEU A 21 2.00 6.99 -3.29
CA LEU A 21 2.30 6.40 -4.60
C LEU A 21 1.04 6.42 -5.48
N ASP A 22 0.48 7.62 -5.67
CA ASP A 22 -0.72 7.90 -6.44
C ASP A 22 -0.32 8.17 -7.91
N SER A 23 0.31 7.18 -8.55
CA SER A 23 1.07 7.34 -9.79
C SER A 23 0.15 7.35 -11.01
N ASP A 24 -0.14 8.57 -11.48
CA ASP A 24 -0.89 8.81 -12.71
C ASP A 24 0.04 8.67 -13.93
N ILE A 25 -0.23 7.69 -14.80
CA ILE A 25 0.57 7.42 -15.99
C ILE A 25 0.70 8.63 -16.93
N ASN A 26 -0.26 9.55 -16.89
CA ASN A 26 -0.23 10.77 -17.71
C ASN A 26 0.69 11.86 -17.15
N LYS A 27 1.19 11.71 -15.92
CA LYS A 27 2.02 12.68 -15.20
C LYS A 27 3.44 12.21 -14.92
N ILE A 28 3.73 10.92 -15.11
CA ILE A 28 5.09 10.41 -14.92
C ILE A 28 6.03 10.91 -16.02
N PRO A 29 7.35 10.96 -15.75
CA PRO A 29 8.33 11.45 -16.72
C PRO A 29 8.30 10.67 -18.03
N LYS A 30 8.32 11.38 -19.16
CA LYS A 30 8.16 10.80 -20.50
C LYS A 30 9.18 9.68 -20.83
N HIS A 31 10.41 9.77 -20.31
CA HIS A 31 11.44 8.77 -20.55
C HIS A 31 11.12 7.41 -19.90
N LEU A 32 10.21 7.37 -18.93
CA LEU A 32 9.76 6.11 -18.31
C LEU A 32 8.65 5.44 -19.13
N LEU A 33 7.93 6.18 -19.98
CA LEU A 33 6.82 5.63 -20.78
C LEU A 33 7.27 4.56 -21.79
N THR A 34 8.57 4.47 -22.08
CA THR A 34 9.16 3.42 -22.96
C THR A 34 9.51 2.14 -22.20
N LYS A 35 9.36 2.11 -20.88
CA LYS A 35 9.61 0.93 -20.06
C LYS A 35 8.44 -0.05 -20.14
N GLU A 36 8.70 -1.32 -19.83
CA GLU A 36 7.68 -2.36 -19.81
C GLU A 36 6.52 -2.04 -18.84
N ASP A 37 6.85 -1.52 -17.66
CA ASP A 37 5.89 -1.09 -16.65
C ASP A 37 6.27 0.30 -16.12
N PRO A 38 5.84 1.36 -16.81
CA PRO A 38 6.24 2.73 -16.48
C PRO A 38 5.86 3.16 -15.06
N VAL A 39 4.71 2.70 -14.57
CA VAL A 39 4.22 3.04 -13.21
C VAL A 39 5.08 2.37 -12.15
N PHE A 40 5.41 1.12 -12.31
CA PHE A 40 6.32 0.42 -11.40
C PHE A 40 7.72 1.07 -11.40
N GLU A 41 8.28 1.37 -12.57
CA GLU A 41 9.60 2.01 -12.67
C GLU A 41 9.62 3.39 -12.00
N PHE A 42 8.55 4.16 -12.14
CA PHE A 42 8.39 5.43 -11.44
C PHE A 42 8.32 5.24 -9.91
N ASN A 43 7.46 4.32 -9.44
CA ASN A 43 7.34 4.00 -8.02
C ASN A 43 8.67 3.56 -7.44
N LYS A 44 9.38 2.67 -8.14
CA LYS A 44 10.69 2.18 -7.73
C LYS A 44 11.69 3.34 -7.57
N ALA A 45 11.77 4.23 -8.52
CA ALA A 45 12.67 5.39 -8.47
C ALA A 45 12.32 6.33 -7.29
N ILE A 46 11.03 6.56 -7.01
CA ILE A 46 10.58 7.33 -5.85
C ILE A 46 10.95 6.63 -4.53
N ILE A 47 10.73 5.32 -4.43
CA ILE A 47 11.08 4.54 -3.25
C ILE A 47 12.60 4.63 -3.01
N ASP A 48 13.43 4.35 -4.02
CA ASP A 48 14.89 4.39 -3.91
C ASP A 48 15.39 5.75 -3.42
N ALA A 49 14.81 6.84 -3.93
CA ALA A 49 15.21 8.20 -3.57
C ALA A 49 14.74 8.63 -2.17
N THR A 50 13.65 8.07 -1.67
CA THR A 50 13.01 8.57 -0.44
C THR A 50 13.12 7.62 0.76
N LEU A 51 13.44 6.36 0.56
CA LEU A 51 13.47 5.32 1.59
C LEU A 51 14.23 5.72 2.87
N PRO A 52 15.40 6.40 2.83
CA PRO A 52 16.10 6.81 4.04
C PRO A 52 15.30 7.72 4.97
N TYR A 53 14.34 8.46 4.42
CA TYR A 53 13.55 9.47 5.14
C TYR A 53 12.09 9.07 5.35
N THR A 54 11.61 8.08 4.59
CA THR A 54 10.19 7.69 4.54
C THR A 54 9.90 6.61 5.57
N VAL A 55 8.88 6.84 6.38
CA VAL A 55 8.37 5.88 7.37
C VAL A 55 7.26 5.01 6.77
N ALA A 56 6.44 5.57 5.88
CA ALA A 56 5.36 4.82 5.25
C ALA A 56 5.22 5.13 3.77
N TYR A 57 4.82 4.12 2.99
CA TYR A 57 4.36 4.27 1.61
C TYR A 57 2.88 3.95 1.50
N LYS A 58 2.15 4.83 0.81
CA LYS A 58 0.69 4.75 0.71
C LYS A 58 0.23 4.84 -0.76
N PRO A 59 0.23 3.73 -1.51
CA PRO A 59 -0.41 3.71 -2.82
C PRO A 59 -1.94 3.88 -2.68
N ASN A 60 -2.49 4.79 -3.49
CA ASN A 60 -3.93 4.97 -3.61
C ASN A 60 -4.45 4.02 -4.69
N LEU A 61 -5.27 3.06 -4.29
CA LEU A 61 -5.68 1.96 -5.16
C LEU A 61 -6.47 2.41 -6.39
N ALA A 62 -7.18 3.54 -6.32
CA ALA A 62 -7.93 4.06 -7.46
C ALA A 62 -7.06 4.30 -8.69
N PHE A 63 -5.79 4.72 -8.52
CA PHE A 63 -4.85 4.94 -9.62
C PHE A 63 -4.40 3.64 -10.29
N TYR A 64 -4.43 2.54 -9.58
CA TYR A 64 -4.09 1.21 -10.10
C TYR A 64 -5.33 0.51 -10.67
N GLU A 65 -6.44 0.53 -9.94
CA GLU A 65 -7.71 -0.10 -10.36
C GLU A 65 -8.25 0.50 -11.66
N SER A 66 -8.14 1.83 -11.84
CA SER A 66 -8.57 2.51 -13.06
C SER A 66 -7.82 2.07 -14.33
N ARG A 67 -6.67 1.41 -14.18
CA ARG A 67 -5.87 0.83 -15.26
C ARG A 67 -6.14 -0.67 -15.47
N GLY A 68 -7.10 -1.24 -14.75
CA GLY A 68 -7.45 -2.66 -14.85
C GLY A 68 -6.31 -3.59 -14.42
N ILE A 69 -6.15 -4.71 -15.11
CA ILE A 69 -5.16 -5.75 -14.76
C ILE A 69 -3.74 -5.20 -14.76
N GLU A 70 -3.37 -4.39 -15.74
CA GLU A 70 -2.03 -3.79 -15.81
C GLU A 70 -1.72 -2.93 -14.58
N GLY A 71 -2.69 -2.16 -14.10
CA GLY A 71 -2.52 -1.38 -12.89
C GLY A 71 -2.33 -2.26 -11.64
N LEU A 72 -3.09 -3.35 -11.52
CA LEU A 72 -2.93 -4.30 -10.41
C LEU A 72 -1.59 -5.04 -10.47
N VAL A 73 -1.08 -5.34 -11.67
CA VAL A 73 0.28 -5.89 -11.87
C VAL A 73 1.33 -4.88 -11.40
N SER A 74 1.19 -3.60 -11.78
CA SER A 74 2.10 -2.53 -11.32
C SER A 74 2.07 -2.38 -9.79
N LEU A 75 0.89 -2.47 -9.18
CA LEU A 75 0.74 -2.45 -7.72
C LEU A 75 1.45 -3.65 -7.09
N LYS A 76 1.22 -4.86 -7.61
CA LYS A 76 1.87 -6.06 -7.09
C LYS A 76 3.39 -5.95 -7.16
N LYS A 77 3.97 -5.56 -8.30
CA LYS A 77 5.41 -5.34 -8.45
C LYS A 77 5.93 -4.30 -7.44
N THR A 78 5.18 -3.22 -7.22
CA THR A 78 5.53 -2.18 -6.23
C THR A 78 5.54 -2.75 -4.81
N MET A 79 4.54 -3.56 -4.44
CA MET A 79 4.49 -4.19 -3.12
C MET A 79 5.57 -5.26 -2.94
N ASP A 80 5.87 -6.05 -3.99
CA ASP A 80 6.98 -7.01 -3.96
C ASP A 80 8.32 -6.30 -3.76
N TYR A 81 8.49 -5.13 -4.35
CA TYR A 81 9.68 -4.30 -4.16
C TYR A 81 9.77 -3.76 -2.73
N LEU A 82 8.69 -3.20 -2.18
CA LEU A 82 8.63 -2.67 -0.82
C LEU A 82 8.88 -3.75 0.25
N ARG A 83 8.50 -5.00 -0.01
CA ARG A 83 8.75 -6.12 0.93
C ARG A 83 10.24 -6.38 1.19
N GLN A 84 11.12 -6.00 0.29
CA GLN A 84 12.57 -6.08 0.52
C GLN A 84 13.01 -5.17 1.66
N PHE A 85 12.20 -4.18 2.01
CA PHE A 85 12.44 -3.15 3.02
C PHE A 85 11.42 -3.20 4.17
N LYS A 86 10.85 -4.37 4.45
CA LYS A 86 9.76 -4.58 5.44
C LYS A 86 10.06 -4.05 6.85
N ASP A 87 11.34 -3.95 7.23
CA ASP A 87 11.78 -3.43 8.53
C ASP A 87 12.15 -1.94 8.46
N GLU A 88 12.05 -1.33 7.28
CA GLU A 88 12.42 0.05 7.01
C GLU A 88 11.27 0.95 6.59
N CYS A 89 10.13 0.39 6.22
CA CYS A 89 8.94 1.16 5.90
C CYS A 89 7.66 0.40 6.23
N PHE A 90 6.63 1.16 6.60
CA PHE A 90 5.27 0.71 6.80
C PHE A 90 4.47 0.88 5.51
N THR A 91 3.51 0.01 5.23
CA THR A 91 2.71 0.07 4.01
C THR A 91 1.23 0.27 4.30
N ILE A 92 0.59 1.19 3.56
CA ILE A 92 -0.82 1.55 3.75
C ILE A 92 -1.55 1.37 2.41
N ALA A 93 -2.49 0.44 2.32
CA ALA A 93 -3.43 0.38 1.21
C ALA A 93 -4.46 1.51 1.35
N ASP A 94 -4.33 2.57 0.55
CA ASP A 94 -5.36 3.61 0.52
C ASP A 94 -6.52 3.15 -0.36
N ALA A 95 -7.35 2.25 0.20
CA ALA A 95 -8.37 1.46 -0.49
C ALA A 95 -9.79 1.96 -0.24
N LYS A 96 -10.03 2.55 0.94
CA LYS A 96 -11.34 3.06 1.37
C LYS A 96 -12.46 2.04 1.20
N ARG A 97 -12.19 0.76 1.58
CA ARG A 97 -13.17 -0.32 1.48
C ARG A 97 -14.17 -0.28 2.62
N GLY A 98 -15.40 -0.68 2.31
CA GLY A 98 -16.48 -0.84 3.27
C GLY A 98 -17.64 -1.54 2.58
N ASP A 99 -18.15 -2.62 3.21
CA ASP A 99 -19.22 -3.43 2.69
C ASP A 99 -19.84 -4.25 3.84
N ILE A 100 -20.83 -5.08 3.58
CA ILE A 100 -21.35 -6.04 4.58
C ILE A 100 -20.26 -7.06 4.96
N GLY A 101 -20.38 -7.69 6.15
CA GLY A 101 -19.33 -8.46 6.80
C GLY A 101 -18.58 -9.44 5.90
N ASN A 102 -19.29 -10.33 5.19
CA ASN A 102 -18.67 -11.34 4.32
C ASN A 102 -17.92 -10.74 3.11
N THR A 103 -18.38 -9.63 2.56
CA THR A 103 -17.68 -8.91 1.49
C THR A 103 -16.45 -8.20 2.04
N SER A 104 -16.57 -7.56 3.21
CA SER A 104 -15.44 -6.94 3.91
C SER A 104 -14.34 -7.95 4.24
N GLU A 105 -14.67 -9.22 4.56
CA GLU A 105 -13.70 -10.30 4.72
C GLU A 105 -12.86 -10.53 3.45
N GLN A 106 -13.47 -10.49 2.26
CA GLN A 106 -12.73 -10.65 1.01
C GLN A 106 -11.77 -9.48 0.75
N TYR A 107 -12.19 -8.25 1.05
CA TYR A 107 -11.29 -7.09 0.97
C TYR A 107 -10.13 -7.20 1.97
N ALA A 108 -10.43 -7.56 3.20
CA ALA A 108 -9.40 -7.75 4.22
C ALA A 108 -8.39 -8.85 3.81
N LYS A 109 -8.87 -9.98 3.30
CA LYS A 109 -8.02 -11.06 2.78
C LYS A 109 -7.15 -10.59 1.62
N ALA A 110 -7.68 -9.82 0.67
CA ALA A 110 -6.93 -9.34 -0.49
C ALA A 110 -5.74 -8.46 -0.11
N PHE A 111 -5.88 -7.63 0.92
CA PHE A 111 -4.88 -6.61 1.23
C PHE A 111 -4.06 -6.89 2.51
N LEU A 112 -4.60 -7.59 3.50
CA LEU A 112 -3.97 -7.78 4.80
C LEU A 112 -3.45 -9.21 5.04
N SER A 113 -3.93 -10.21 4.28
CA SER A 113 -3.52 -11.60 4.46
C SER A 113 -2.09 -11.84 4.02
N GLU A 114 -1.36 -12.71 4.75
CA GLU A 114 -0.05 -13.21 4.33
C GLU A 114 -0.11 -14.09 3.07
N GLU A 115 -1.26 -14.67 2.79
CA GLU A 115 -1.51 -15.46 1.59
C GLU A 115 -1.88 -14.61 0.38
N GLY A 116 -2.26 -13.34 0.61
CA GLY A 116 -2.64 -12.40 -0.44
C GLY A 116 -1.45 -11.93 -1.28
N ASP A 117 -1.75 -11.42 -2.47
CA ASP A 117 -0.72 -10.89 -3.37
C ASP A 117 -0.12 -9.56 -2.89
N PHE A 118 -0.90 -8.73 -2.19
CA PHE A 118 -0.49 -7.34 -1.87
C PHE A 118 0.16 -7.19 -0.50
N LYS A 119 -0.32 -7.88 0.54
CA LYS A 119 0.30 -7.96 1.90
C LYS A 119 0.68 -6.61 2.52
N PHE A 120 -0.26 -5.70 2.60
CA PHE A 120 -0.07 -4.44 3.29
C PHE A 120 -0.03 -4.60 4.82
N ASP A 121 0.64 -3.68 5.51
CA ASP A 121 0.62 -3.60 6.98
C ASP A 121 -0.71 -3.00 7.49
N SER A 122 -1.35 -2.14 6.70
CA SER A 122 -2.63 -1.52 7.05
C SER A 122 -3.44 -1.12 5.81
N MET A 123 -4.71 -0.78 6.02
CA MET A 123 -5.54 -0.23 4.96
C MET A 123 -6.55 0.79 5.48
N THR A 124 -6.97 1.70 4.61
CA THR A 124 -8.06 2.61 4.91
C THR A 124 -9.41 1.94 4.63
N ILE A 125 -10.35 2.09 5.56
CA ILE A 125 -11.70 1.54 5.48
C ILE A 125 -12.75 2.63 5.65
N ALA A 126 -13.97 2.38 5.15
CA ALA A 126 -15.13 3.24 5.28
C ALA A 126 -16.12 2.62 6.32
N PRO A 127 -16.22 3.15 7.54
CA PRO A 127 -16.98 2.50 8.63
C PRO A 127 -18.47 2.84 8.60
N TYR A 128 -18.98 3.46 7.55
CA TYR A 128 -20.34 4.00 7.49
C TYR A 128 -21.45 2.95 7.73
N MET A 129 -21.22 1.70 7.30
CA MET A 129 -22.21 0.64 7.36
C MET A 129 -22.34 -0.05 8.74
N GLY A 130 -21.48 0.32 9.71
CA GLY A 130 -21.56 -0.22 11.08
C GLY A 130 -20.42 -1.14 11.46
N GLU A 131 -20.52 -1.75 12.65
CA GLU A 131 -19.47 -2.58 13.25
C GLU A 131 -19.12 -3.82 12.42
N ASP A 132 -20.12 -4.47 11.86
CA ASP A 132 -19.93 -5.67 11.03
C ASP A 132 -19.13 -5.41 9.76
N SER A 133 -19.15 -4.17 9.24
CA SER A 133 -18.35 -3.74 8.10
C SER A 133 -16.88 -3.49 8.47
N VAL A 134 -16.57 -3.21 9.73
CA VAL A 134 -15.24 -2.89 10.25
C VAL A 134 -14.53 -4.12 10.82
N LYS A 135 -15.27 -4.95 11.56
CA LYS A 135 -14.74 -6.10 12.29
C LYS A 135 -13.86 -7.05 11.46
N PRO A 136 -14.20 -7.38 10.20
CA PRO A 136 -13.37 -8.25 9.36
C PRO A 136 -11.93 -7.77 9.16
N PHE A 137 -11.70 -6.47 9.18
CA PHE A 137 -10.36 -5.90 9.01
C PHE A 137 -9.53 -5.93 10.31
N THR A 138 -10.17 -6.10 11.46
CA THR A 138 -9.49 -6.09 12.77
C THR A 138 -9.09 -7.48 13.27
N VAL A 139 -9.43 -8.56 12.54
CA VAL A 139 -9.08 -9.93 12.92
C VAL A 139 -7.68 -10.33 12.49
N TYR A 140 -7.05 -9.53 11.63
CA TYR A 140 -5.65 -9.75 11.26
C TYR A 140 -4.77 -9.28 12.42
N PRO A 141 -3.89 -10.15 12.94
CA PRO A 141 -3.07 -9.78 14.07
C PRO A 141 -2.18 -8.59 13.72
N GLU A 142 -1.90 -7.78 14.71
CA GLU A 142 -0.88 -6.73 14.58
C GLU A 142 0.42 -7.37 14.10
N LYS A 143 0.83 -6.97 12.93
CA LYS A 143 2.14 -7.35 12.40
C LYS A 143 3.19 -6.44 12.94
#